data_923777efda7990fdcc60c2f2b75dcf2c
#
_entry.id   923777efda7990fdcc60c2f2b75dcf2c
#
_cell.length_a   1.000
_cell.length_b   1.000
_cell.length_c   1.000
_cell.angle_alpha   90.00
_cell.angle_beta   90.00
_cell.angle_gamma   90.00
#
_symmetry.space_group_name_H-M   'P 1'
#
loop_
_entity.id
_entity.type
_entity.pdbx_description
1 polymer ?
#
loop_
_entity_poly.entity_id
_entity_poly.type
_entity_poly.pdbx_seq_one_letter_code
_entity_poly.pdbx_strand_id
1 'polypeptide(L)'
;MPENDARLALVHNWLTKDLGIPPERVEPASSDASFRRYFRAFRNGETFVIMDAPPDKEDVRPYLKVTGLLESLGVHVPHVHEADVAKGLLLLEDLGVTQYLQRLNAGDDPDRLYGDALFALAEIQTRGMDAARELGPYDREPLARELALMPEWFCRRHLELTLTDAENQILADAFEFLIAEALMQPLVFVHRDYHSRNLMVMTERNPGVIDFQDALRGPIGYDLVSLLKDCYIGWPRERVEKWVSGYRNLVRSRGGPGGRDDREFLRWFDLIGLQRHIKVLGIFSRLWYRDGKPGYLRDLPLTLEYVHDTSGRYPELAEFAGVLERRILPELPRANARAAVVNAPKMGQPVTGQPKMGQPK
;
A
#
# COMPACT_ATOMS: atom_id res chain seq x y z
N MET A 1 -2.73 3.48 -28.98
CA MET A 1 -1.64 4.23 -28.30
C MET A 1 -1.67 5.63 -28.86
N PRO A 2 -1.59 6.70 -28.05
CA PRO A 2 -1.44 8.04 -28.62
C PRO A 2 -0.11 8.09 -29.39
N GLU A 3 -0.15 8.50 -30.65
CA GLU A 3 0.97 8.53 -31.58
C GLU A 3 2.13 9.49 -31.18
N ASN A 4 2.09 10.09 -29.98
CA ASN A 4 3.05 11.13 -29.59
C ASN A 4 3.42 11.06 -28.08
N ASP A 5 3.70 9.85 -27.55
CA ASP A 5 4.24 9.71 -26.19
C ASP A 5 5.77 9.86 -26.21
N ALA A 6 6.25 11.09 -26.02
CA ALA A 6 7.68 11.42 -26.01
C ALA A 6 8.47 10.61 -24.97
N ARG A 7 7.86 10.26 -23.82
CA ARG A 7 8.52 9.45 -22.78
C ARG A 7 8.65 8.00 -23.22
N LEU A 8 7.64 7.42 -23.86
CA LEU A 8 7.73 6.07 -24.41
C LEU A 8 8.80 5.98 -25.52
N ALA A 9 8.90 7.01 -26.37
CA ALA A 9 9.98 7.09 -27.36
C ALA A 9 11.36 7.19 -26.69
N LEU A 10 11.47 7.90 -25.54
CA LEU A 10 12.70 7.96 -24.76
C LEU A 10 13.07 6.58 -24.19
N VAL A 11 12.10 5.82 -23.65
CA VAL A 11 12.28 4.44 -23.17
C VAL A 11 12.83 3.55 -24.29
N HIS A 12 12.22 3.57 -25.48
CA HIS A 12 12.69 2.80 -26.63
C HIS A 12 14.11 3.18 -27.06
N ASN A 13 14.43 4.47 -27.12
CA ASN A 13 15.77 4.95 -27.48
C ASN A 13 16.80 4.51 -26.43
N TRP A 14 16.48 4.63 -25.14
CA TRP A 14 17.36 4.20 -24.06
C TRP A 14 17.66 2.72 -24.14
N LEU A 15 16.64 1.86 -24.25
CA LEU A 15 16.83 0.42 -24.39
C LEU A 15 17.68 0.08 -25.62
N THR A 16 17.38 0.68 -26.78
CA THR A 16 17.97 0.27 -28.06
C THR A 16 19.36 0.87 -28.27
N LYS A 17 19.52 2.19 -28.01
CA LYS A 17 20.76 2.90 -28.36
C LYS A 17 21.74 2.96 -27.22
N ASP A 18 21.25 3.19 -25.98
CA ASP A 18 22.15 3.41 -24.86
C ASP A 18 22.56 2.06 -24.23
N LEU A 19 21.58 1.12 -24.06
CA LEU A 19 21.84 -0.19 -23.46
C LEU A 19 22.14 -1.30 -24.48
N GLY A 20 21.85 -1.11 -25.77
CA GLY A 20 22.01 -2.17 -26.78
C GLY A 20 21.04 -3.35 -26.58
N ILE A 21 19.91 -3.10 -25.96
CA ILE A 21 18.86 -4.09 -25.66
C ILE A 21 17.60 -3.77 -26.48
N PRO A 22 17.60 -3.96 -27.83
CA PRO A 22 16.40 -3.70 -28.63
C PRO A 22 15.29 -4.68 -28.22
N PRO A 23 14.16 -4.20 -27.69
CA PRO A 23 13.06 -5.07 -27.33
C PRO A 23 12.24 -5.47 -28.56
N GLU A 24 11.73 -6.69 -28.58
CA GLU A 24 10.78 -7.18 -29.60
C GLU A 24 9.42 -6.48 -29.44
N ARG A 25 9.05 -6.18 -28.19
CA ARG A 25 7.79 -5.56 -27.82
C ARG A 25 7.93 -4.83 -26.48
N VAL A 26 7.22 -3.70 -26.32
CA VAL A 26 7.06 -2.97 -25.05
C VAL A 26 5.58 -2.73 -24.83
N GLU A 27 5.08 -3.13 -23.66
CA GLU A 27 3.67 -2.99 -23.28
C GLU A 27 3.55 -2.29 -21.91
N PRO A 28 2.45 -1.58 -21.63
CA PRO A 28 2.18 -1.12 -20.27
C PRO A 28 2.10 -2.30 -19.31
N ALA A 29 2.84 -2.25 -18.21
CA ALA A 29 2.83 -3.29 -17.17
C ALA A 29 1.83 -2.97 -16.06
N SER A 30 1.84 -1.75 -15.56
CA SER A 30 0.88 -1.25 -14.57
C SER A 30 0.78 0.27 -14.63
N SER A 31 -0.31 0.81 -14.07
CA SER A 31 -0.46 2.24 -13.78
C SER A 31 -0.55 2.41 -12.27
N ASP A 32 0.39 3.15 -11.69
CA ASP A 32 0.40 3.51 -10.29
C ASP A 32 -0.51 4.73 -9.99
N ALA A 33 -0.69 5.01 -8.72
CA ALA A 33 -1.32 6.25 -8.25
C ALA A 33 -0.38 7.47 -8.37
N SER A 34 0.92 7.26 -8.61
CA SER A 34 1.97 8.26 -8.79
C SER A 34 2.15 8.69 -10.25
N PHE A 35 3.17 9.51 -10.50
CA PHE A 35 3.58 9.88 -11.86
C PHE A 35 4.47 8.84 -12.53
N ARG A 36 4.82 7.74 -11.84
CA ARG A 36 5.58 6.62 -12.37
C ARG A 36 4.73 5.79 -13.32
N ARG A 37 5.32 5.39 -14.43
CA ARG A 37 4.76 4.43 -15.37
C ARG A 37 5.66 3.22 -15.44
N TYR A 38 5.06 2.07 -15.62
CA TYR A 38 5.79 0.83 -15.75
C TYR A 38 5.46 0.18 -17.08
N PHE A 39 6.51 -0.25 -17.78
CA PHE A 39 6.41 -0.96 -19.06
C PHE A 39 7.09 -2.32 -18.93
N ARG A 40 6.56 -3.33 -19.60
CA ARG A 40 7.20 -4.64 -19.75
C ARG A 40 7.80 -4.74 -21.13
N ALA A 41 9.12 -5.01 -21.21
CA ALA A 41 9.85 -5.28 -22.42
C ALA A 41 10.08 -6.78 -22.58
N PHE A 42 9.97 -7.27 -23.81
CA PHE A 42 10.16 -8.67 -24.18
C PHE A 42 11.36 -8.77 -25.11
N ARG A 43 12.27 -9.71 -24.80
CA ARG A 43 13.47 -9.96 -25.63
C ARG A 43 13.94 -11.39 -25.44
N ASN A 44 14.08 -12.16 -26.54
CA ASN A 44 14.63 -13.52 -26.55
C ASN A 44 13.96 -14.47 -25.53
N GLY A 45 12.66 -14.32 -25.30
CA GLY A 45 11.92 -15.10 -24.32
C GLY A 45 12.05 -14.63 -22.86
N GLU A 46 12.86 -13.61 -22.59
CA GLU A 46 12.97 -12.97 -21.29
C GLU A 46 12.09 -11.73 -21.21
N THR A 47 11.75 -11.33 -19.98
CA THR A 47 10.98 -10.11 -19.70
C THR A 47 11.68 -9.23 -18.69
N PHE A 48 11.58 -7.92 -18.89
CA PHE A 48 12.10 -6.89 -18.00
C PHE A 48 11.01 -5.85 -17.73
N VAL A 49 11.06 -5.21 -16.59
CA VAL A 49 10.21 -4.07 -16.28
C VAL A 49 11.01 -2.78 -16.38
N ILE A 50 10.47 -1.80 -17.11
CA ILE A 50 11.03 -0.45 -17.17
C ILE A 50 10.19 0.46 -16.31
N MET A 51 10.80 1.09 -15.30
CA MET A 51 10.22 2.22 -14.59
C MET A 51 10.54 3.50 -15.36
N ASP A 52 9.51 4.26 -15.70
CA ASP A 52 9.60 5.59 -16.27
C ASP A 52 9.07 6.61 -15.25
N ALA A 53 9.97 7.31 -14.59
CA ALA A 53 9.72 8.30 -13.55
C ALA A 53 10.26 9.67 -14.03
N PRO A 54 9.41 10.55 -14.62
CA PRO A 54 9.86 11.85 -15.14
C PRO A 54 10.56 12.66 -14.05
N PRO A 55 11.83 13.11 -14.23
CA PRO A 55 12.64 13.72 -13.17
C PRO A 55 12.09 15.02 -12.60
N ASP A 56 11.21 15.70 -13.33
CA ASP A 56 10.50 16.91 -12.88
C ASP A 56 9.32 16.59 -11.94
N LYS A 57 8.95 15.31 -11.82
CA LYS A 57 7.82 14.82 -11.01
C LYS A 57 8.23 13.83 -9.93
N GLU A 58 9.22 12.99 -10.21
CA GLU A 58 9.59 11.84 -9.37
C GLU A 58 11.12 11.71 -9.29
N ASP A 59 11.63 11.41 -8.11
CA ASP A 59 13.04 11.09 -7.88
C ASP A 59 13.22 9.57 -7.75
N VAL A 60 14.04 8.96 -8.59
CA VAL A 60 14.32 7.52 -8.55
C VAL A 60 15.35 7.12 -7.49
N ARG A 61 16.07 8.06 -6.89
CA ARG A 61 17.12 7.77 -5.89
C ARG A 61 16.59 7.08 -4.64
N PRO A 62 15.41 7.44 -4.07
CA PRO A 62 14.82 6.67 -2.98
C PRO A 62 14.57 5.21 -3.35
N TYR A 63 14.06 4.92 -4.55
CA TYR A 63 13.87 3.56 -5.03
C TYR A 63 15.19 2.79 -5.06
N LEU A 64 16.24 3.34 -5.68
CA LEU A 64 17.57 2.73 -5.76
C LEU A 64 18.17 2.47 -4.38
N LYS A 65 18.05 3.44 -3.47
CA LYS A 65 18.53 3.31 -2.09
C LYS A 65 17.85 2.15 -1.37
N VAL A 66 16.51 2.13 -1.40
CA VAL A 66 15.74 1.12 -0.66
C VAL A 66 15.90 -0.26 -1.29
N THR A 67 16.01 -0.37 -2.63
CA THR A 67 16.37 -1.64 -3.30
C THR A 67 17.66 -2.20 -2.72
N GLY A 68 18.74 -1.41 -2.68
CA GLY A 68 20.04 -1.87 -2.16
C GLY A 68 19.97 -2.31 -0.69
N LEU A 69 19.20 -1.58 0.15
CA LEU A 69 18.99 -1.98 1.54
C LEU A 69 18.27 -3.34 1.64
N LEU A 70 17.17 -3.54 0.91
CA LEU A 70 16.38 -4.78 0.95
C LEU A 70 17.13 -5.98 0.35
N GLU A 71 17.84 -5.79 -0.78
CA GLU A 71 18.70 -6.83 -1.36
C GLU A 71 19.79 -7.27 -0.39
N SER A 72 20.42 -6.34 0.36
CA SER A 72 21.43 -6.67 1.37
C SER A 72 20.91 -7.54 2.51
N LEU A 73 19.59 -7.48 2.76
CA LEU A 73 18.89 -8.33 3.73
C LEU A 73 18.45 -9.68 3.15
N GLY A 74 18.65 -9.90 1.84
CA GLY A 74 18.21 -11.11 1.13
C GLY A 74 16.73 -11.11 0.77
N VAL A 75 16.04 -9.98 0.87
CA VAL A 75 14.63 -9.82 0.47
C VAL A 75 14.55 -9.81 -1.05
N HIS A 76 13.58 -10.52 -1.62
CA HIS A 76 13.37 -10.55 -3.05
C HIS A 76 12.61 -9.28 -3.49
N VAL A 77 13.33 -8.31 -3.95
CA VAL A 77 12.82 -7.10 -4.61
C VAL A 77 13.25 -7.10 -6.07
N PRO A 78 12.61 -6.35 -6.98
CA PRO A 78 13.07 -6.24 -8.36
C PRO A 78 14.53 -5.78 -8.42
N HIS A 79 15.42 -6.65 -8.91
CA HIS A 79 16.83 -6.28 -9.12
C HIS A 79 16.93 -5.15 -10.15
N VAL A 80 17.78 -4.17 -9.87
CA VAL A 80 18.04 -3.06 -10.80
C VAL A 80 19.20 -3.44 -11.71
N HIS A 81 18.88 -3.80 -12.94
CA HIS A 81 19.89 -4.15 -13.96
C HIS A 81 20.64 -2.91 -14.44
N GLU A 82 19.90 -1.81 -14.72
CA GLU A 82 20.46 -0.56 -15.21
C GLU A 82 19.65 0.64 -14.70
N ALA A 83 20.31 1.78 -14.51
CA ALA A 83 19.71 3.02 -14.02
C ALA A 83 20.23 4.24 -14.77
N ASP A 84 19.32 5.05 -15.30
CA ASP A 84 19.62 6.40 -15.81
C ASP A 84 18.84 7.42 -14.97
N VAL A 85 19.49 7.86 -13.88
CA VAL A 85 18.90 8.83 -12.93
C VAL A 85 18.56 10.15 -13.60
N ALA A 86 19.37 10.59 -14.58
CA ALA A 86 19.14 11.85 -15.28
C ALA A 86 17.88 11.81 -16.15
N LYS A 87 17.58 10.65 -16.75
CA LYS A 87 16.35 10.43 -17.51
C LYS A 87 15.18 9.94 -16.65
N GLY A 88 15.44 9.48 -15.41
CA GLY A 88 14.45 8.85 -14.54
C GLY A 88 13.99 7.50 -15.07
N LEU A 89 14.92 6.70 -15.62
CA LEU A 89 14.65 5.37 -16.18
C LEU A 89 15.41 4.30 -15.40
N LEU A 90 14.69 3.22 -15.03
CA LEU A 90 15.29 2.04 -14.42
C LEU A 90 14.89 0.79 -15.22
N LEU A 91 15.85 -0.10 -15.48
CA LEU A 91 15.62 -1.45 -16.01
C LEU A 91 15.62 -2.42 -14.84
N LEU A 92 14.50 -3.09 -14.61
CA LEU A 92 14.23 -3.89 -13.43
C LEU A 92 13.97 -5.35 -13.80
N GLU A 93 14.27 -6.25 -12.87
CA GLU A 93 13.78 -7.62 -12.89
C GLU A 93 12.25 -7.64 -12.97
N ASP A 94 11.70 -8.54 -13.77
CA ASP A 94 10.26 -8.74 -13.88
C ASP A 94 9.81 -9.85 -12.91
N LEU A 95 9.15 -9.47 -11.81
CA LEU A 95 8.57 -10.39 -10.83
C LEU A 95 7.23 -11.00 -11.29
N GLY A 96 6.89 -10.87 -12.57
CA GLY A 96 5.67 -11.41 -13.15
C GLY A 96 4.45 -10.53 -12.93
N VAL A 97 3.27 -11.17 -12.95
CA VAL A 97 1.97 -10.45 -12.93
C VAL A 97 1.05 -10.87 -11.79
N THR A 98 1.42 -11.91 -11.05
CA THR A 98 0.53 -12.54 -10.07
C THR A 98 0.78 -11.98 -8.68
N GLN A 99 -0.16 -11.19 -8.19
CA GLN A 99 -0.15 -10.64 -6.83
C GLN A 99 -0.76 -11.63 -5.81
N TYR A 100 -0.37 -11.51 -4.55
CA TYR A 100 -0.97 -12.27 -3.44
C TYR A 100 -2.50 -12.11 -3.39
N LEU A 101 -3.01 -10.88 -3.55
CA LEU A 101 -4.46 -10.62 -3.54
C LEU A 101 -5.21 -11.47 -4.58
N GLN A 102 -4.64 -11.63 -5.78
CA GLN A 102 -5.26 -12.45 -6.84
C GLN A 102 -5.35 -13.92 -6.42
N ARG A 103 -4.29 -14.47 -5.82
CA ARG A 103 -4.24 -15.86 -5.38
C ARG A 103 -5.15 -16.12 -4.18
N LEU A 104 -5.17 -15.19 -3.22
CA LEU A 104 -6.08 -15.25 -2.07
C LEU A 104 -7.54 -15.22 -2.51
N ASN A 105 -7.89 -14.34 -3.46
CA ASN A 105 -9.24 -14.28 -4.03
C ASN A 105 -9.58 -15.52 -4.88
N ALA A 106 -8.59 -16.22 -5.42
CA ALA A 106 -8.77 -17.49 -6.13
C ALA A 106 -8.91 -18.70 -5.18
N GLY A 107 -8.77 -18.49 -3.86
CA GLY A 107 -8.95 -19.52 -2.84
C GLY A 107 -7.67 -20.27 -2.44
N ASP A 108 -6.50 -19.73 -2.76
CA ASP A 108 -5.23 -20.27 -2.25
C ASP A 108 -5.21 -20.21 -0.72
N ASP A 109 -4.47 -21.14 -0.11
CA ASP A 109 -4.31 -21.20 1.33
C ASP A 109 -3.61 -19.95 1.88
N PRO A 110 -4.33 -19.11 2.66
CA PRO A 110 -3.76 -17.90 3.22
C PRO A 110 -2.68 -18.16 4.26
N ASP A 111 -2.73 -19.29 4.97
CA ASP A 111 -1.73 -19.61 5.99
C ASP A 111 -0.36 -19.87 5.34
N ARG A 112 -0.33 -20.46 4.14
CA ARG A 112 0.89 -20.62 3.35
C ARG A 112 1.41 -19.29 2.83
N LEU A 113 0.58 -18.52 2.14
CA LEU A 113 1.02 -17.25 1.53
C LEU A 113 1.44 -16.24 2.61
N TYR A 114 0.65 -16.10 3.67
CA TYR A 114 1.02 -15.19 4.76
C TYR A 114 2.17 -15.72 5.60
N GLY A 115 2.37 -17.04 5.68
CA GLY A 115 3.57 -17.63 6.28
C GLY A 115 4.85 -17.13 5.62
N ASP A 116 4.92 -17.18 4.28
CA ASP A 116 6.05 -16.68 3.49
C ASP A 116 6.22 -15.15 3.66
N ALA A 117 5.11 -14.39 3.61
CA ALA A 117 5.13 -12.94 3.78
C ALA A 117 5.57 -12.52 5.20
N LEU A 118 5.08 -13.18 6.23
CA LEU A 118 5.48 -12.92 7.63
C LEU A 118 6.95 -13.26 7.87
N PHE A 119 7.45 -14.33 7.24
CA PHE A 119 8.87 -14.66 7.30
C PHE A 119 9.74 -13.56 6.67
N ALA A 120 9.40 -13.11 5.46
CA ALA A 120 10.12 -12.03 4.78
C ALA A 120 10.05 -10.71 5.57
N LEU A 121 8.88 -10.37 6.13
CA LEU A 121 8.73 -9.20 6.99
C LEU A 121 9.59 -9.29 8.25
N ALA A 122 9.68 -10.47 8.87
CA ALA A 122 10.55 -10.67 10.03
C ALA A 122 12.03 -10.49 9.67
N GLU A 123 12.49 -10.95 8.50
CA GLU A 123 13.84 -10.68 8.01
C GLU A 123 14.09 -9.17 7.87
N ILE A 124 13.16 -8.45 7.23
CA ILE A 124 13.23 -6.99 7.07
C ILE A 124 13.34 -6.29 8.43
N GLN A 125 12.48 -6.64 9.39
CA GLN A 125 12.36 -5.91 10.64
C GLN A 125 13.42 -6.30 11.70
N THR A 126 13.96 -7.52 11.63
CA THR A 126 14.99 -7.95 12.60
C THR A 126 16.41 -7.71 12.10
N ARG A 127 16.71 -8.10 10.86
CA ARG A 127 18.04 -7.89 10.26
C ARG A 127 18.21 -6.48 9.71
N GLY A 128 17.11 -5.82 9.34
CA GLY A 128 17.12 -4.45 8.78
C GLY A 128 17.15 -3.33 9.82
N MET A 129 17.41 -3.59 11.11
CA MET A 129 17.43 -2.53 12.14
C MET A 129 18.49 -1.47 11.89
N ASP A 130 19.68 -1.86 11.42
CA ASP A 130 20.73 -0.89 11.07
C ASP A 130 20.40 -0.17 9.76
N ALA A 131 19.92 -0.88 8.74
CA ALA A 131 19.45 -0.29 7.49
C ALA A 131 18.31 0.73 7.71
N ALA A 132 17.44 0.48 8.68
CA ALA A 132 16.36 1.40 9.03
C ALA A 132 16.87 2.78 9.52
N ARG A 133 18.09 2.86 10.07
CA ARG A 133 18.68 4.14 10.50
C ARG A 133 19.01 5.08 9.34
N GLU A 134 19.11 4.54 8.14
CA GLU A 134 19.32 5.31 6.92
C GLU A 134 18.05 5.91 6.35
N LEU A 135 16.87 5.46 6.84
CA LEU A 135 15.57 5.93 6.41
C LEU A 135 15.10 7.13 7.23
N GLY A 136 14.20 7.92 6.64
CA GLY A 136 13.52 9.00 7.36
C GLY A 136 12.66 8.46 8.51
N PRO A 137 12.42 9.28 9.55
CA PRO A 137 11.60 8.89 10.69
C PRO A 137 10.11 8.86 10.33
N TYR A 138 9.39 7.87 10.84
CA TYR A 138 7.94 7.85 10.86
C TYR A 138 7.49 8.29 12.27
N ASP A 139 7.66 9.57 12.53
CA ASP A 139 7.44 10.21 13.83
C ASP A 139 6.08 10.93 13.89
N ARG A 140 5.94 11.85 14.84
CA ARG A 140 4.71 12.59 15.10
C ARG A 140 4.18 13.33 13.87
N GLU A 141 5.04 13.97 13.09
CA GLU A 141 4.60 14.83 11.98
C GLU A 141 3.91 14.05 10.85
N PRO A 142 4.52 13.00 10.26
CA PRO A 142 3.81 12.18 9.27
C PRO A 142 2.58 11.48 9.85
N LEU A 143 2.61 10.97 11.10
CA LEU A 143 1.45 10.36 11.74
C LEU A 143 0.27 11.33 11.85
N ALA A 144 0.50 12.55 12.33
CA ALA A 144 -0.53 13.59 12.47
C ALA A 144 -1.08 14.03 11.10
N ARG A 145 -0.19 14.26 10.12
CA ARG A 145 -0.58 14.63 8.75
C ARG A 145 -1.46 13.57 8.09
N GLU A 146 -1.18 12.30 8.31
CA GLU A 146 -1.96 11.19 7.78
C GLU A 146 -3.34 11.08 8.44
N LEU A 147 -3.43 11.21 9.75
CA LEU A 147 -4.71 11.21 10.48
C LEU A 147 -5.62 12.37 10.06
N ALA A 148 -5.04 13.55 9.79
CA ALA A 148 -5.78 14.74 9.36
C ALA A 148 -6.49 14.55 8.00
N LEU A 149 -6.17 13.53 7.24
CA LEU A 149 -6.85 13.23 5.97
C LEU A 149 -8.30 12.77 6.18
N MET A 150 -8.61 12.09 7.29
CA MET A 150 -9.96 11.57 7.55
C MET A 150 -11.01 12.68 7.72
N PRO A 151 -10.85 13.68 8.60
CA PRO A 151 -11.82 14.76 8.74
C PRO A 151 -12.07 15.52 7.45
N GLU A 152 -11.01 15.83 6.70
CA GLU A 152 -11.11 16.62 5.48
C GLU A 152 -11.72 15.83 4.31
N TRP A 153 -11.14 14.67 3.99
CA TRP A 153 -11.49 13.97 2.76
C TRP A 153 -12.60 12.94 2.95
N PHE A 154 -12.60 12.21 4.06
CA PHE A 154 -13.62 11.21 4.32
C PHE A 154 -14.87 11.84 4.93
N CYS A 155 -14.76 12.52 6.09
CA CYS A 155 -15.95 13.07 6.75
C CYS A 155 -16.57 14.22 5.92
N ARG A 156 -15.81 15.27 5.63
CA ARG A 156 -16.35 16.47 5.00
C ARG A 156 -16.66 16.28 3.51
N ARG A 157 -15.74 15.66 2.74
CA ARG A 157 -15.90 15.58 1.28
C ARG A 157 -16.72 14.38 0.84
N HIS A 158 -16.44 13.18 1.39
CA HIS A 158 -17.11 11.96 0.94
C HIS A 158 -18.46 11.77 1.64
N LEU A 159 -18.52 11.90 2.96
CA LEU A 159 -19.76 11.76 3.73
C LEU A 159 -20.64 13.03 3.68
N GLU A 160 -20.11 14.20 3.28
CA GLU A 160 -20.77 15.52 3.36
C GLU A 160 -21.18 15.86 4.80
N LEU A 161 -20.40 15.39 5.77
CA LEU A 161 -20.66 15.49 7.19
C LEU A 161 -19.89 16.68 7.78
N THR A 162 -20.62 17.60 8.43
CA THR A 162 -20.03 18.63 9.28
C THR A 162 -20.05 18.16 10.72
N LEU A 163 -18.86 17.98 11.27
CA LEU A 163 -18.69 17.66 12.70
C LEU A 163 -18.79 18.94 13.53
N THR A 164 -19.37 18.84 14.73
CA THR A 164 -19.38 19.91 15.71
C THR A 164 -18.01 20.13 16.33
N ASP A 165 -17.77 21.25 17.01
CA ASP A 165 -16.50 21.52 17.69
C ASP A 165 -16.18 20.44 18.74
N ALA A 166 -17.20 19.96 19.46
CA ALA A 166 -17.04 18.89 20.45
C ALA A 166 -16.64 17.57 19.77
N GLU A 167 -17.25 17.20 18.63
CA GLU A 167 -16.89 16.01 17.88
C GLU A 167 -15.47 16.11 17.26
N ASN A 168 -15.10 17.29 16.77
CA ASN A 168 -13.74 17.55 16.30
C ASN A 168 -12.71 17.41 17.42
N GLN A 169 -13.03 17.86 18.65
CA GLN A 169 -12.16 17.68 19.81
C GLN A 169 -11.99 16.19 20.16
N ILE A 170 -13.07 15.40 20.16
CA ILE A 170 -13.00 13.95 20.38
C ILE A 170 -12.09 13.27 19.35
N LEU A 171 -12.18 13.63 18.07
CA LEU A 171 -11.29 13.12 17.04
C LEU A 171 -9.83 13.52 17.32
N ALA A 172 -9.60 14.77 17.69
CA ALA A 172 -8.25 15.27 18.00
C ALA A 172 -7.62 14.51 19.17
N ASP A 173 -8.37 14.29 20.25
CA ASP A 173 -7.92 13.55 21.43
C ASP A 173 -7.59 12.09 21.08
N ALA A 174 -8.45 11.44 20.28
CA ALA A 174 -8.20 10.08 19.79
C ALA A 174 -6.94 10.02 18.89
N PHE A 175 -6.71 11.01 18.05
CA PHE A 175 -5.53 11.07 17.19
C PHE A 175 -4.26 11.27 17.99
N GLU A 176 -4.27 12.14 18.99
CA GLU A 176 -3.14 12.34 19.90
C GLU A 176 -2.81 11.06 20.69
N PHE A 177 -3.84 10.36 21.18
CA PHE A 177 -3.67 9.05 21.82
C PHE A 177 -3.02 8.03 20.88
N LEU A 178 -3.48 7.90 19.64
CA LEU A 178 -2.92 6.97 18.64
C LEU A 178 -1.47 7.31 18.27
N ILE A 179 -1.15 8.60 18.15
CA ILE A 179 0.23 9.05 17.89
C ILE A 179 1.13 8.68 19.09
N ALA A 180 0.68 8.92 20.31
CA ALA A 180 1.46 8.57 21.50
C ALA A 180 1.73 7.06 21.58
N GLU A 181 0.72 6.22 21.34
CA GLU A 181 0.87 4.75 21.32
C GLU A 181 1.79 4.25 20.18
N ALA A 182 1.71 4.88 19.00
CA ALA A 182 2.60 4.56 17.89
C ALA A 182 4.07 4.86 18.23
N LEU A 183 4.34 5.99 18.86
CA LEU A 183 5.70 6.42 19.25
C LEU A 183 6.30 5.61 20.40
N MET A 184 5.48 4.87 21.15
CA MET A 184 5.95 3.93 22.19
C MET A 184 6.48 2.61 21.62
N GLN A 185 6.16 2.29 20.37
CA GLN A 185 6.58 1.03 19.75
C GLN A 185 8.06 1.05 19.36
N PRO A 186 8.72 -0.11 19.37
CA PRO A 186 10.05 -0.24 18.80
C PRO A 186 10.08 0.21 17.33
N LEU A 187 11.14 0.94 16.96
CA LEU A 187 11.32 1.46 15.61
C LEU A 187 12.16 0.48 14.79
N VAL A 188 11.58 0.03 13.69
CA VAL A 188 12.17 -0.91 12.74
C VAL A 188 12.12 -0.34 11.32
N PHE A 189 12.60 -1.11 10.33
CA PHE A 189 12.34 -0.84 8.92
C PHE A 189 10.84 -1.03 8.65
N VAL A 190 10.17 0.00 8.12
CA VAL A 190 8.76 -0.01 7.74
C VAL A 190 8.64 0.27 6.25
N HIS A 191 8.10 -0.69 5.52
CA HIS A 191 7.83 -0.60 4.08
C HIS A 191 6.69 0.40 3.76
N ARG A 192 5.72 0.55 4.66
CA ARG A 192 4.47 1.34 4.62
C ARG A 192 3.33 0.72 3.81
N ASP A 193 3.62 0.07 2.71
CA ASP A 193 2.61 -0.51 1.83
C ASP A 193 2.84 -2.03 1.63
N TYR A 194 3.18 -2.74 2.74
CA TYR A 194 3.41 -4.18 2.78
C TYR A 194 2.08 -4.95 2.83
N HIS A 195 1.34 -4.97 1.75
CA HIS A 195 0.02 -5.57 1.64
C HIS A 195 -0.11 -6.47 0.40
N SER A 196 -1.21 -7.20 0.29
CA SER A 196 -1.43 -8.27 -0.70
C SER A 196 -1.33 -7.82 -2.16
N ARG A 197 -1.45 -6.53 -2.48
CA ARG A 197 -1.25 -5.99 -3.84
C ARG A 197 0.21 -5.72 -4.17
N ASN A 198 1.06 -5.57 -3.16
CA ASN A 198 2.48 -5.24 -3.33
C ASN A 198 3.39 -6.45 -3.04
N LEU A 199 2.80 -7.64 -2.88
CA LEU A 199 3.50 -8.90 -2.78
C LEU A 199 3.21 -9.75 -4.02
N MET A 200 4.28 -10.11 -4.74
CA MET A 200 4.24 -10.93 -5.94
C MET A 200 4.45 -12.40 -5.58
N VAL A 201 3.67 -13.28 -6.22
CA VAL A 201 3.82 -14.73 -6.01
C VAL A 201 4.97 -15.25 -6.86
N MET A 202 6.00 -15.75 -6.19
CA MET A 202 7.20 -16.27 -6.81
C MET A 202 7.32 -17.78 -6.60
N THR A 203 7.95 -18.49 -7.56
CA THR A 203 8.28 -19.91 -7.41
C THR A 203 9.47 -20.12 -6.48
N GLU A 204 10.40 -19.19 -6.51
CA GLU A 204 11.58 -19.16 -5.65
C GLU A 204 11.64 -17.83 -4.89
N ARG A 205 12.17 -17.84 -3.67
CA ARG A 205 12.32 -16.64 -2.83
C ARG A 205 11.00 -15.84 -2.68
N ASN A 206 9.89 -16.54 -2.45
CA ASN A 206 8.56 -15.95 -2.24
C ASN A 206 8.48 -15.23 -0.87
N PRO A 207 7.88 -14.03 -0.79
CA PRO A 207 7.31 -13.21 -1.88
C PRO A 207 8.36 -12.36 -2.60
N GLY A 208 8.03 -11.94 -3.82
CA GLY A 208 8.62 -10.74 -4.41
C GLY A 208 7.96 -9.49 -3.82
N VAL A 209 8.74 -8.52 -3.35
CA VAL A 209 8.23 -7.31 -2.67
C VAL A 209 8.43 -6.10 -3.57
N ILE A 210 7.36 -5.33 -3.84
CA ILE A 210 7.37 -4.14 -4.68
C ILE A 210 6.81 -2.92 -3.94
N ASP A 211 7.00 -1.72 -4.49
CA ASP A 211 6.44 -0.44 -4.00
C ASP A 211 7.00 -0.01 -2.62
N PHE A 212 8.30 -0.15 -2.43
CA PHE A 212 9.03 0.04 -1.17
C PHE A 212 9.76 1.38 -1.04
N GLN A 213 9.78 2.23 -2.07
CA GLN A 213 10.59 3.46 -2.11
C GLN A 213 10.22 4.51 -1.05
N ASP A 214 9.02 4.41 -0.49
CA ASP A 214 8.53 5.28 0.59
C ASP A 214 8.79 4.71 1.99
N ALA A 215 9.69 3.74 2.10
CA ALA A 215 10.06 3.12 3.37
C ALA A 215 10.59 4.13 4.39
N LEU A 216 10.24 3.93 5.64
CA LEU A 216 10.62 4.78 6.77
C LEU A 216 11.11 3.92 7.95
N ARG A 217 11.73 4.56 8.93
CA ARG A 217 11.98 3.97 10.25
C ARG A 217 10.80 4.26 11.17
N GLY A 218 10.03 3.24 11.53
CA GLY A 218 8.76 3.44 12.24
C GLY A 218 8.32 2.26 13.11
N PRO A 219 7.06 2.31 13.60
CA PRO A 219 6.50 1.33 14.54
C PRO A 219 6.46 -0.08 13.97
N ILE A 220 6.92 -1.07 14.76
CA ILE A 220 7.00 -2.48 14.34
C ILE A 220 5.66 -3.07 13.88
N GLY A 221 4.54 -2.63 14.45
CA GLY A 221 3.21 -3.14 14.10
C GLY A 221 2.70 -2.71 12.72
N TYR A 222 3.29 -1.68 12.10
CA TYR A 222 2.69 -1.01 10.93
C TYR A 222 2.53 -1.94 9.71
N ASP A 223 3.62 -2.57 9.27
CA ASP A 223 3.57 -3.46 8.10
C ASP A 223 2.83 -4.76 8.39
N LEU A 224 2.91 -5.24 9.63
CA LEU A 224 2.14 -6.41 10.06
C LEU A 224 0.63 -6.16 9.92
N VAL A 225 0.16 -4.98 10.32
CA VAL A 225 -1.24 -4.57 10.11
C VAL A 225 -1.56 -4.42 8.64
N SER A 226 -0.67 -3.79 7.87
CA SER A 226 -0.84 -3.59 6.43
C SER A 226 -1.10 -4.91 5.71
N LEU A 227 -0.45 -5.99 6.16
CA LEU A 227 -0.63 -7.34 5.64
C LEU A 227 -1.88 -8.04 6.18
N LEU A 228 -2.05 -8.11 7.50
CA LEU A 228 -3.04 -8.97 8.14
C LEU A 228 -4.43 -8.35 8.31
N LYS A 229 -4.53 -7.01 8.29
CA LYS A 229 -5.77 -6.23 8.20
C LYS A 229 -5.72 -5.35 6.96
N ASP A 230 -5.44 -5.98 5.82
CA ASP A 230 -5.42 -5.37 4.50
C ASP A 230 -6.80 -4.78 4.16
N CYS A 231 -6.81 -3.63 3.47
CA CYS A 231 -8.06 -2.96 3.08
C CYS A 231 -8.76 -3.65 1.91
N TYR A 232 -8.12 -4.64 1.27
CA TYR A 232 -8.63 -5.33 0.07
C TYR A 232 -9.18 -6.72 0.34
N ILE A 233 -8.84 -7.32 1.49
CA ILE A 233 -9.31 -8.65 1.90
C ILE A 233 -9.37 -8.72 3.42
N GLY A 234 -10.47 -9.27 3.95
CA GLY A 234 -10.72 -9.39 5.39
C GLY A 234 -10.60 -10.83 5.90
N TRP A 235 -10.16 -10.98 7.14
CA TRP A 235 -10.03 -12.27 7.82
C TRP A 235 -10.68 -12.25 9.21
N PRO A 236 -11.22 -13.40 9.68
CA PRO A 236 -11.74 -13.52 11.04
C PRO A 236 -10.69 -13.13 12.08
N ARG A 237 -11.11 -12.41 13.10
CA ARG A 237 -10.23 -11.88 14.16
C ARG A 237 -9.34 -12.95 14.79
N GLU A 238 -9.90 -14.12 15.11
CA GLU A 238 -9.15 -15.22 15.72
C GLU A 238 -7.99 -15.71 14.82
N ARG A 239 -8.19 -15.68 13.50
CA ARG A 239 -7.12 -16.02 12.55
C ARG A 239 -6.03 -14.97 12.54
N VAL A 240 -6.42 -13.70 12.51
CA VAL A 240 -5.48 -12.56 12.58
C VAL A 240 -4.64 -12.65 13.87
N GLU A 241 -5.26 -12.85 15.01
CA GLU A 241 -4.56 -12.97 16.30
C GLU A 241 -3.56 -14.13 16.35
N LYS A 242 -3.89 -15.26 15.72
CA LYS A 242 -2.94 -16.40 15.58
C LYS A 242 -1.72 -15.99 14.75
N TRP A 243 -1.92 -15.31 13.65
CA TRP A 243 -0.81 -14.82 12.81
C TRP A 243 0.03 -13.77 13.56
N VAL A 244 -0.60 -12.84 14.29
CA VAL A 244 0.10 -11.85 15.12
C VAL A 244 0.97 -12.49 16.18
N SER A 245 0.43 -13.49 16.92
CA SER A 245 1.19 -14.23 17.93
C SER A 245 2.33 -15.05 17.30
N GLY A 246 2.07 -15.71 16.16
CA GLY A 246 3.09 -16.42 15.39
C GLY A 246 4.20 -15.49 14.93
N TYR A 247 3.86 -14.31 14.40
CA TYR A 247 4.83 -13.31 13.99
C TYR A 247 5.68 -12.78 15.15
N ARG A 248 5.05 -12.44 16.28
CA ARG A 248 5.76 -12.05 17.49
C ARG A 248 6.81 -13.07 17.91
N ASN A 249 6.42 -14.36 17.93
CA ASN A 249 7.32 -15.46 18.27
C ASN A 249 8.49 -15.56 17.28
N LEU A 250 8.21 -15.39 16.00
CA LEU A 250 9.21 -15.38 14.93
C LEU A 250 10.22 -14.23 15.09
N VAL A 251 9.76 -13.02 15.38
CA VAL A 251 10.61 -11.84 15.64
C VAL A 251 11.48 -12.07 16.87
N ARG A 252 10.91 -12.55 17.96
CA ARG A 252 11.65 -12.84 19.20
C ARG A 252 12.71 -13.92 19.02
N SER A 253 12.42 -14.99 18.28
CA SER A 253 13.39 -16.06 18.00
C SER A 253 14.61 -15.58 17.25
N ARG A 254 14.48 -14.42 16.56
CA ARG A 254 15.55 -13.73 15.83
C ARG A 254 16.21 -12.62 16.65
N GLY A 255 15.88 -12.48 17.94
CA GLY A 255 16.40 -11.41 18.81
C GLY A 255 15.78 -10.03 18.54
N GLY A 256 14.71 -9.95 17.78
CA GLY A 256 13.99 -8.72 17.50
C GLY A 256 13.01 -8.30 18.61
N PRO A 257 12.44 -7.09 18.52
CA PRO A 257 11.59 -6.51 19.55
C PRO A 257 10.15 -7.06 19.50
N GLY A 258 9.84 -8.04 20.32
CA GLY A 258 8.51 -8.67 20.38
C GLY A 258 7.63 -8.24 21.56
N GLY A 259 7.92 -7.09 22.20
CA GLY A 259 7.18 -6.65 23.39
C GLY A 259 7.36 -7.58 24.62
N ARG A 260 6.75 -7.18 25.73
CA ARG A 260 6.82 -7.96 26.99
C ARG A 260 6.04 -9.28 26.87
N ASP A 261 4.82 -9.21 26.33
CA ASP A 261 3.90 -10.32 26.19
C ASP A 261 3.02 -10.18 24.93
N ASP A 262 2.16 -11.17 24.65
CA ASP A 262 1.25 -11.19 23.50
C ASP A 262 0.21 -10.05 23.57
N ARG A 263 -0.22 -9.67 24.78
CA ARG A 263 -1.21 -8.63 24.99
C ARG A 263 -0.67 -7.25 24.60
N GLU A 264 0.56 -6.92 24.99
CA GLU A 264 1.22 -5.68 24.61
C GLU A 264 1.45 -5.63 23.10
N PHE A 265 1.92 -6.72 22.50
CA PHE A 265 2.18 -6.79 21.06
C PHE A 265 0.88 -6.67 20.24
N LEU A 266 -0.20 -7.31 20.70
CA LEU A 266 -1.52 -7.19 20.08
C LEU A 266 -2.10 -5.78 20.22
N ARG A 267 -1.86 -5.10 21.35
CA ARG A 267 -2.23 -3.69 21.54
C ARG A 267 -1.49 -2.79 20.54
N TRP A 268 -0.19 -3.00 20.35
CA TRP A 268 0.59 -2.27 19.33
C TRP A 268 0.03 -2.49 17.94
N PHE A 269 -0.27 -3.73 17.59
CA PHE A 269 -0.89 -4.08 16.31
C PHE A 269 -2.23 -3.40 16.10
N ASP A 270 -3.12 -3.46 17.08
CA ASP A 270 -4.45 -2.87 16.97
C ASP A 270 -4.41 -1.34 16.84
N LEU A 271 -3.65 -0.66 17.70
CA LEU A 271 -3.65 0.80 17.74
C LEU A 271 -2.92 1.45 16.56
N ILE A 272 -1.81 0.88 16.09
CA ILE A 272 -1.20 1.35 14.84
C ILE A 272 -2.06 0.98 13.63
N GLY A 273 -2.80 -0.12 13.71
CA GLY A 273 -3.80 -0.51 12.72
C GLY A 273 -4.92 0.51 12.61
N LEU A 274 -5.41 0.98 13.74
CA LEU A 274 -6.44 2.03 13.78
C LEU A 274 -5.93 3.33 13.13
N GLN A 275 -4.70 3.76 13.46
CA GLN A 275 -4.07 4.92 12.81
C GLN A 275 -4.01 4.74 11.29
N ARG A 276 -3.53 3.58 10.83
CA ARG A 276 -3.42 3.27 9.41
C ARG A 276 -4.78 3.26 8.70
N HIS A 277 -5.80 2.64 9.29
CA HIS A 277 -7.13 2.58 8.68
C HIS A 277 -7.82 3.95 8.63
N ILE A 278 -7.66 4.79 9.65
CA ILE A 278 -8.11 6.19 9.63
C ILE A 278 -7.44 6.95 8.48
N LYS A 279 -6.12 6.82 8.31
CA LYS A 279 -5.38 7.36 7.16
C LYS A 279 -5.97 6.88 5.84
N VAL A 280 -6.24 5.56 5.70
CA VAL A 280 -6.73 4.96 4.46
C VAL A 280 -8.12 5.48 4.10
N LEU A 281 -9.04 5.67 5.04
CA LEU A 281 -10.33 6.32 4.78
C LEU A 281 -10.15 7.68 4.11
N GLY A 282 -9.22 8.49 4.61
CA GLY A 282 -8.89 9.79 4.03
C GLY A 282 -8.23 9.68 2.66
N ILE A 283 -7.24 8.79 2.49
CA ILE A 283 -6.53 8.59 1.22
C ILE A 283 -7.48 8.10 0.12
N PHE A 284 -8.29 7.08 0.38
CA PHE A 284 -9.20 6.52 -0.64
C PHE A 284 -10.24 7.55 -1.09
N SER A 285 -10.76 8.34 -0.16
CA SER A 285 -11.63 9.47 -0.50
C SER A 285 -10.90 10.54 -1.32
N ARG A 286 -9.67 10.91 -0.95
CA ARG A 286 -8.85 11.87 -1.69
C ARG A 286 -8.55 11.40 -3.10
N LEU A 287 -8.19 10.13 -3.30
CA LEU A 287 -7.92 9.53 -4.61
C LEU A 287 -9.14 9.64 -5.53
N TRP A 288 -10.35 9.55 -4.98
CA TRP A 288 -11.56 9.79 -5.75
C TRP A 288 -11.75 11.27 -6.08
N TYR A 289 -11.82 12.14 -5.07
CA TYR A 289 -12.24 13.54 -5.25
C TYR A 289 -11.16 14.43 -5.88
N ARG A 290 -9.89 14.13 -5.67
CA ARG A 290 -8.78 14.90 -6.24
C ARG A 290 -8.25 14.28 -7.53
N ASP A 291 -8.11 12.96 -7.55
CA ASP A 291 -7.36 12.25 -8.60
C ASP A 291 -8.27 11.47 -9.57
N GLY A 292 -9.61 11.49 -9.36
CA GLY A 292 -10.60 10.87 -10.25
C GLY A 292 -10.50 9.33 -10.28
N LYS A 293 -10.01 8.67 -9.22
CA LYS A 293 -9.80 7.22 -9.14
C LYS A 293 -10.92 6.55 -8.31
N PRO A 294 -12.03 6.10 -8.92
CA PRO A 294 -13.21 5.60 -8.19
C PRO A 294 -13.03 4.22 -7.56
N GLY A 295 -12.06 3.44 -8.05
CA GLY A 295 -11.90 2.04 -7.66
C GLY A 295 -11.64 1.81 -6.17
N TYR A 296 -11.16 2.83 -5.46
CA TYR A 296 -10.85 2.74 -4.03
C TYR A 296 -12.06 2.91 -3.10
N LEU A 297 -13.17 3.50 -3.56
CA LEU A 297 -14.35 3.72 -2.72
C LEU A 297 -15.03 2.41 -2.28
N ARG A 298 -14.91 1.35 -3.07
CA ARG A 298 -15.46 0.04 -2.74
C ARG A 298 -14.80 -0.61 -1.52
N ASP A 299 -13.59 -0.16 -1.18
CA ASP A 299 -12.78 -0.72 -0.08
C ASP A 299 -12.99 0.07 1.24
N LEU A 300 -13.75 1.20 1.19
CA LEU A 300 -14.09 1.99 2.38
C LEU A 300 -14.94 1.23 3.41
N PRO A 301 -15.94 0.40 3.05
CA PRO A 301 -16.74 -0.32 4.04
C PRO A 301 -15.90 -1.22 4.95
N LEU A 302 -15.03 -2.06 4.39
CA LEU A 302 -14.14 -2.93 5.17
C LEU A 302 -13.18 -2.11 6.05
N THR A 303 -12.64 -1.03 5.49
CA THR A 303 -11.73 -0.15 6.22
C THR A 303 -12.42 0.53 7.41
N LEU A 304 -13.66 1.01 7.22
CA LEU A 304 -14.45 1.63 8.30
C LEU A 304 -14.88 0.60 9.36
N GLU A 305 -15.18 -0.64 8.97
CA GLU A 305 -15.44 -1.75 9.89
C GLU A 305 -14.23 -1.99 10.81
N TYR A 306 -13.01 -2.01 10.26
CA TYR A 306 -11.80 -2.12 11.08
C TYR A 306 -11.63 -0.96 12.06
N VAL A 307 -11.93 0.28 11.63
CA VAL A 307 -11.86 1.46 12.49
C VAL A 307 -12.85 1.33 13.64
N HIS A 308 -14.10 0.96 13.35
CA HIS A 308 -15.15 0.80 14.36
C HIS A 308 -14.85 -0.34 15.34
N ASP A 309 -14.54 -1.56 14.81
CA ASP A 309 -14.25 -2.73 15.64
C ASP A 309 -13.07 -2.49 16.59
N THR A 310 -12.00 -1.88 16.09
CA THR A 310 -10.83 -1.60 16.93
C THR A 310 -11.12 -0.52 17.96
N SER A 311 -11.82 0.56 17.59
CA SER A 311 -12.18 1.64 18.54
C SER A 311 -13.04 1.16 19.68
N GLY A 312 -13.99 0.24 19.43
CA GLY A 312 -14.85 -0.34 20.47
C GLY A 312 -14.15 -1.25 21.48
N ARG A 313 -12.89 -1.68 21.20
CA ARG A 313 -12.12 -2.58 22.08
C ARG A 313 -11.32 -1.87 23.18
N TYR A 314 -11.08 -0.58 23.01
CA TYR A 314 -10.19 0.19 23.87
C TYR A 314 -10.99 1.29 24.60
N PRO A 315 -11.10 1.23 25.95
CA PRO A 315 -11.84 2.25 26.72
C PRO A 315 -11.39 3.68 26.45
N GLU A 316 -10.11 3.88 26.15
CA GLU A 316 -9.54 5.19 25.84
C GLU A 316 -10.12 5.81 24.56
N LEU A 317 -10.75 5.00 23.71
CA LEU A 317 -11.36 5.40 22.44
C LEU A 317 -12.90 5.39 22.47
N ALA A 318 -13.52 5.21 23.64
CA ALA A 318 -14.97 5.04 23.76
C ALA A 318 -15.77 6.23 23.19
N GLU A 319 -15.32 7.47 23.42
CA GLU A 319 -15.97 8.67 22.87
C GLU A 319 -15.83 8.72 21.34
N PHE A 320 -14.67 8.38 20.81
CA PHE A 320 -14.43 8.29 19.38
C PHE A 320 -15.30 7.20 18.73
N ALA A 321 -15.39 6.01 19.32
CA ALA A 321 -16.30 4.95 18.88
C ALA A 321 -17.76 5.45 18.87
N GLY A 322 -18.18 6.19 19.87
CA GLY A 322 -19.52 6.78 19.91
C GLY A 322 -19.78 7.80 18.79
N VAL A 323 -18.78 8.59 18.37
CA VAL A 323 -18.90 9.48 17.20
C VAL A 323 -19.00 8.67 15.91
N LEU A 324 -18.18 7.61 15.77
CA LEU A 324 -18.26 6.69 14.61
C LEU A 324 -19.66 6.12 14.46
N GLU A 325 -20.24 5.56 15.53
CA GLU A 325 -21.55 4.91 15.52
C GLU A 325 -22.69 5.86 15.19
N ARG A 326 -22.71 7.02 15.84
CA ARG A 326 -23.84 7.94 15.71
C ARG A 326 -23.79 8.81 14.47
N ARG A 327 -22.60 9.15 13.99
CA ARG A 327 -22.43 10.18 12.95
C ARG A 327 -21.84 9.66 11.65
N ILE A 328 -20.88 8.76 11.71
CA ILE A 328 -20.04 8.39 10.55
C ILE A 328 -20.58 7.14 9.85
N LEU A 329 -20.77 6.05 10.58
CA LEU A 329 -21.24 4.78 10.03
C LEU A 329 -22.57 4.89 9.24
N PRO A 330 -23.60 5.63 9.71
CA PRO A 330 -24.87 5.72 9.00
C PRO A 330 -24.78 6.43 7.64
N GLU A 331 -23.76 7.30 7.43
CA GLU A 331 -23.65 8.10 6.21
C GLU A 331 -22.91 7.40 5.08
N LEU A 332 -22.05 6.39 5.37
CA LEU A 332 -21.23 5.74 4.34
C LEU A 332 -22.06 5.11 3.21
N PRO A 333 -23.16 4.35 3.44
CA PRO A 333 -23.94 3.77 2.35
C PRO A 333 -24.51 4.83 1.40
N ARG A 334 -24.97 5.96 1.94
CA ARG A 334 -25.51 7.07 1.14
C ARG A 334 -24.41 7.76 0.34
N ALA A 335 -23.23 7.97 0.93
CA ALA A 335 -22.09 8.58 0.27
C ALA A 335 -21.61 7.73 -0.90
N ASN A 336 -21.45 6.41 -0.69
CA ASN A 336 -21.05 5.50 -1.73
C ASN A 336 -22.08 5.42 -2.87
N ALA A 337 -23.37 5.45 -2.56
CA ALA A 337 -24.44 5.48 -3.59
C ALA A 337 -24.37 6.76 -4.42
N ARG A 338 -24.16 7.93 -3.83
CA ARG A 338 -23.96 9.22 -4.55
C ARG A 338 -22.77 9.13 -5.51
N ALA A 339 -21.62 8.64 -5.01
CA ALA A 339 -20.42 8.51 -5.82
C ALA A 339 -20.59 7.53 -6.99
N ALA A 340 -21.35 6.45 -6.83
CA ALA A 340 -21.65 5.49 -7.88
C ALA A 340 -22.48 6.12 -9.01
N VAL A 341 -23.45 6.99 -8.70
CA VAL A 341 -24.29 7.71 -9.69
C VAL A 341 -23.43 8.65 -10.54
N VAL A 342 -22.47 9.35 -9.95
CA VAL A 342 -21.56 10.26 -10.68
C VAL A 342 -20.69 9.49 -11.68
N ASN A 343 -20.38 8.22 -11.38
CA ASN A 343 -19.57 7.33 -12.24
C ASN A 343 -20.37 6.52 -13.24
N ALA A 344 -21.71 6.51 -13.15
CA ALA A 344 -22.53 5.80 -14.13
C ALA A 344 -22.25 6.38 -15.54
N PRO A 345 -21.89 5.55 -16.53
CA PRO A 345 -21.72 6.03 -17.89
C PRO A 345 -23.04 6.70 -18.29
N LYS A 346 -22.98 7.95 -18.76
CA LYS A 346 -24.16 8.65 -19.27
C LYS A 346 -24.77 7.76 -20.35
N MET A 347 -25.93 7.16 -20.08
CA MET A 347 -26.66 6.37 -21.06
C MET A 347 -26.89 7.23 -22.30
N GLY A 348 -26.18 6.93 -23.41
CA GLY A 348 -26.35 7.62 -24.69
C GLY A 348 -25.06 8.09 -25.39
N GLN A 349 -23.88 7.92 -24.83
CA GLN A 349 -22.66 8.12 -25.62
C GLN A 349 -22.12 6.76 -26.09
N PRO A 350 -21.94 6.52 -27.42
CA PRO A 350 -21.32 5.30 -27.91
C PRO A 350 -19.88 5.25 -27.40
N VAL A 351 -19.50 4.09 -26.84
CA VAL A 351 -18.11 3.80 -26.46
C VAL A 351 -17.29 3.76 -27.75
N THR A 352 -16.61 4.86 -28.08
CA THR A 352 -15.63 4.90 -29.16
C THR A 352 -14.37 4.21 -28.66
N GLY A 353 -14.18 2.92 -29.04
CA GLY A 353 -12.96 2.20 -28.74
C GLY A 353 -13.06 0.69 -28.61
N GLN A 354 -13.98 0.04 -29.34
CA GLN A 354 -13.78 -1.41 -29.58
C GLN A 354 -13.07 -1.61 -30.92
N PRO A 355 -11.97 -2.37 -30.97
CA PRO A 355 -11.39 -2.78 -32.25
C PRO A 355 -12.36 -3.72 -32.95
N LYS A 356 -12.76 -3.39 -34.19
CA LYS A 356 -13.52 -4.29 -35.06
C LYS A 356 -12.72 -5.56 -35.28
N MET A 357 -13.20 -6.70 -34.80
CA MET A 357 -12.73 -8.00 -35.24
C MET A 357 -13.05 -8.16 -36.71
N GLY A 358 -11.99 -8.22 -37.54
CA GLY A 358 -12.09 -8.56 -38.96
C GLY A 358 -12.57 -10.00 -39.13
N GLN A 359 -13.61 -10.20 -39.91
CA GLN A 359 -14.02 -11.52 -40.38
C GLN A 359 -13.00 -12.06 -41.39
N PRO A 360 -12.70 -13.36 -41.38
CA PRO A 360 -11.80 -13.97 -42.34
C PRO A 360 -12.49 -14.11 -43.71
N LYS A 361 -11.76 -13.77 -44.76
CA LYS A 361 -11.98 -14.29 -46.11
C LYS A 361 -11.00 -15.38 -46.39
#